data_6a2c482d49c768a2576a4342b364d16f
#
_entry.id   6a2c482d49c768a2576a4342b364d16f
#
_cell.length_a   1.000
_cell.length_b   1.000
_cell.length_c   1.000
_cell.angle_alpha   90.00
_cell.angle_beta   90.00
_cell.angle_gamma   90.00
#
_symmetry.space_group_name_H-M   'P 1'
#
loop_
_entity.id
_entity.type
_entity.pdbx_description
1 polymer ?
#
loop_
_entity_poly.entity_id
_entity_poly.type
_entity_poly.pdbx_seq_one_letter_code
_entity_poly.pdbx_strand_id
1 'polypeptide(L)'
;MLSASTTKRLLPILSRLSPEGRATLAAKLRENVSRAEPYRRLFSYFPDHGSLRRLLYPRHMEFFAAGGQHELLPSCPPDCDGSPHRDRLMLAANRIGKSESIGGYEATLHLTGRYPRWWVGHRCAGPISCWAAGKSNESTRDIIQAKLFGKVSWRSREKTFSGTGLVPREDIGSVTWKRGIANLADTIAVRHRSGGWSQIGLKSYEQGRGSFEGTEQDLVWLDEEPGIDVYEECGIRLMTSRGHLLLTFTPIEGMSKVVLEFLPGGSLPDRFEERSDWLMKAVA
;
A
#
# COMPACT_ATOMS: atom_id res chain seq x y z
N MET A 1 -14.52 -14.25 0.71
CA MET A 1 -15.57 -15.25 0.33
C MET A 1 -14.89 -16.56 0.00
N LEU A 2 -15.47 -17.70 0.40
CA LEU A 2 -15.00 -19.01 -0.04
C LEU A 2 -15.19 -19.13 -1.57
N SER A 3 -14.27 -19.81 -2.28
CA SER A 3 -14.41 -20.04 -3.71
C SER A 3 -15.71 -20.84 -3.99
N ALA A 4 -16.30 -20.65 -5.17
CA ALA A 4 -17.51 -21.37 -5.56
C ALA A 4 -17.34 -22.91 -5.46
N SER A 5 -16.13 -23.42 -5.73
CA SER A 5 -15.79 -24.85 -5.57
C SER A 5 -15.77 -25.29 -4.10
N THR A 6 -15.26 -24.44 -3.20
CA THR A 6 -15.24 -24.73 -1.75
C THR A 6 -16.64 -24.65 -1.16
N THR A 7 -17.45 -23.69 -1.59
CA THR A 7 -18.86 -23.58 -1.20
C THR A 7 -19.66 -24.80 -1.63
N LYS A 8 -19.46 -25.29 -2.86
CA LYS A 8 -20.13 -26.47 -3.40
C LYS A 8 -19.76 -27.77 -2.66
N ARG A 9 -18.53 -27.85 -2.13
CA ARG A 9 -18.09 -29.00 -1.30
C ARG A 9 -18.60 -28.92 0.15
N LEU A 10 -18.76 -27.74 0.72
CA LEU A 10 -19.15 -27.55 2.11
C LEU A 10 -20.68 -27.61 2.32
N LEU A 11 -21.47 -27.18 1.33
CA LEU A 11 -22.93 -27.19 1.43
C LEU A 11 -23.55 -28.55 1.82
N PRO A 12 -23.14 -29.71 1.22
CA PRO A 12 -23.68 -30.99 1.63
C PRO A 12 -23.30 -31.43 3.03
N ILE A 13 -22.15 -30.95 3.55
CA ILE A 13 -21.69 -31.24 4.91
C ILE A 13 -22.48 -30.40 5.90
N LEU A 14 -22.66 -29.12 5.60
CA LEU A 14 -23.40 -28.18 6.45
C LEU A 14 -24.89 -28.51 6.55
N SER A 15 -25.49 -29.06 5.48
CA SER A 15 -26.89 -29.47 5.48
C SER A 15 -27.17 -30.67 6.38
N ARG A 16 -26.16 -31.54 6.65
CA ARG A 16 -26.25 -32.70 7.52
C ARG A 16 -26.08 -32.39 9.01
N LEU A 17 -25.64 -31.18 9.35
CA LEU A 17 -25.45 -30.77 10.73
C LEU A 17 -26.80 -30.31 11.34
N SER A 18 -27.01 -30.67 12.61
CA SER A 18 -28.11 -30.10 13.40
C SER A 18 -27.97 -28.58 13.56
N PRO A 19 -29.00 -27.83 13.90
CA PRO A 19 -28.90 -26.40 14.18
C PRO A 19 -27.82 -26.06 15.22
N GLU A 20 -27.70 -26.86 16.26
CA GLU A 20 -26.68 -26.74 17.31
C GLU A 20 -25.26 -27.02 16.75
N GLY A 21 -25.13 -28.07 15.91
CA GLY A 21 -23.87 -28.40 15.27
C GLY A 21 -23.40 -27.31 14.31
N ARG A 22 -24.33 -26.65 13.62
CA ARG A 22 -24.04 -25.46 12.77
C ARG A 22 -23.58 -24.25 13.60
N ALA A 23 -24.27 -24.02 14.73
CA ALA A 23 -23.89 -22.94 15.64
C ALA A 23 -22.50 -23.15 16.26
N THR A 24 -22.22 -24.38 16.69
CA THR A 24 -20.91 -24.78 17.24
C THR A 24 -19.80 -24.66 16.22
N LEU A 25 -20.02 -25.11 14.98
CA LEU A 25 -19.07 -24.97 13.90
C LEU A 25 -18.82 -23.48 13.53
N ALA A 26 -19.90 -22.70 13.48
CA ALA A 26 -19.79 -21.26 13.22
C ALA A 26 -19.01 -20.54 14.35
N ALA A 27 -19.21 -20.92 15.60
CA ALA A 27 -18.45 -20.38 16.75
C ALA A 27 -16.96 -20.74 16.64
N LYS A 28 -16.63 -22.01 16.38
CA LYS A 28 -15.25 -22.47 16.17
C LYS A 28 -14.58 -21.81 14.96
N LEU A 29 -15.31 -21.61 13.87
CA LEU A 29 -14.78 -20.90 12.71
C LEU A 29 -14.50 -19.43 13.02
N ARG A 30 -15.41 -18.76 13.75
CA ARG A 30 -15.18 -17.37 14.20
C ARG A 30 -13.98 -17.27 15.13
N GLU A 31 -13.84 -18.19 16.07
CA GLU A 31 -12.70 -18.26 16.99
C GLU A 31 -11.39 -18.51 16.23
N ASN A 32 -11.36 -19.43 15.27
CA ASN A 32 -10.18 -19.70 14.45
C ASN A 32 -9.83 -18.51 13.54
N VAL A 33 -10.81 -17.83 12.97
CA VAL A 33 -10.60 -16.59 12.19
C VAL A 33 -10.06 -15.50 13.11
N SER A 34 -10.66 -15.31 14.28
CA SER A 34 -10.22 -14.33 15.28
C SER A 34 -8.82 -14.63 15.82
N ARG A 35 -8.44 -15.90 15.95
CA ARG A 35 -7.07 -16.30 16.32
C ARG A 35 -6.06 -16.15 15.19
N ALA A 36 -6.47 -16.34 13.94
CA ALA A 36 -5.58 -16.24 12.78
C ALA A 36 -5.34 -14.79 12.32
N GLU A 37 -6.33 -13.91 12.49
CA GLU A 37 -6.22 -12.48 12.10
C GLU A 37 -5.07 -11.73 12.80
N PRO A 38 -4.81 -11.88 14.11
CA PRO A 38 -3.68 -11.21 14.77
C PRO A 38 -2.31 -11.63 14.26
N TYR A 39 -2.21 -12.83 13.67
CA TYR A 39 -0.95 -13.33 13.08
C TYR A 39 -0.72 -12.84 11.64
N ARG A 40 -1.69 -12.21 11.03
CA ARG A 40 -1.54 -11.57 9.72
C ARG A 40 -1.13 -10.13 9.94
N ARG A 41 0.10 -9.82 9.56
CA ARG A 41 0.70 -8.50 9.77
C ARG A 41 -0.20 -7.36 9.25
N LEU A 42 -0.83 -7.53 8.10
CA LEU A 42 -1.77 -6.57 7.54
C LEU A 42 -2.88 -6.17 8.53
N PHE A 43 -3.46 -7.12 9.24
CA PHE A 43 -4.58 -6.88 10.15
C PHE A 43 -4.16 -6.46 11.57
N SER A 44 -2.85 -6.48 11.87
CA SER A 44 -2.32 -5.98 13.13
C SER A 44 -2.15 -4.45 13.15
N TYR A 45 -2.22 -3.81 11.97
CA TYR A 45 -2.11 -2.35 11.87
C TYR A 45 -3.44 -1.66 12.16
N PHE A 46 -3.36 -0.58 12.90
CA PHE A 46 -4.45 0.35 13.17
C PHE A 46 -5.73 -0.29 13.76
N PRO A 47 -5.61 -1.17 14.79
CA PRO A 47 -6.77 -1.74 15.46
C PRO A 47 -7.55 -0.66 16.24
N ASP A 48 -8.74 -1.01 16.74
CA ASP A 48 -9.51 -0.12 17.60
C ASP A 48 -8.85 0.08 18.98
N HIS A 49 -8.13 -0.93 19.45
CA HIS A 49 -7.52 -0.97 20.79
C HIS A 49 -6.04 -1.37 20.72
N GLY A 50 -5.31 -1.14 21.82
CA GLY A 50 -3.90 -1.52 21.96
C GLY A 50 -2.91 -0.41 21.60
N SER A 51 -1.63 -0.79 21.52
CA SER A 51 -0.52 0.13 21.30
C SER A 51 -0.47 0.73 19.89
N LEU A 52 -1.05 0.05 18.91
CA LEU A 52 -1.13 0.50 17.51
C LEU A 52 -2.54 1.01 17.14
N ARG A 53 -3.37 1.38 18.13
CA ARG A 53 -4.73 1.85 17.87
C ARG A 53 -4.76 3.10 17.00
N ARG A 54 -5.71 3.18 16.09
CA ARG A 54 -5.85 4.27 15.08
C ARG A 54 -5.76 5.68 15.64
N LEU A 55 -6.34 5.91 16.83
CA LEU A 55 -6.33 7.23 17.49
C LEU A 55 -4.93 7.80 17.74
N LEU A 56 -3.88 6.96 17.75
CA LEU A 56 -2.49 7.40 17.93
C LEU A 56 -1.84 7.84 16.61
N TYR A 57 -2.52 7.63 15.48
CA TYR A 57 -1.97 7.86 14.15
C TYR A 57 -2.88 8.78 13.31
N PRO A 58 -3.25 9.98 13.81
CA PRO A 58 -4.20 10.84 13.10
C PRO A 58 -3.71 11.24 11.71
N ARG A 59 -2.41 11.49 11.54
CA ARG A 59 -1.82 11.85 10.25
C ARG A 59 -1.84 10.72 9.23
N HIS A 60 -1.72 9.46 9.67
CA HIS A 60 -1.86 8.31 8.78
C HIS A 60 -3.31 8.18 8.31
N MET A 61 -4.26 8.37 9.25
CA MET A 61 -5.70 8.30 8.92
C MET A 61 -6.10 9.40 7.95
N GLU A 62 -5.56 10.59 8.14
CA GLU A 62 -5.75 11.75 7.26
C GLU A 62 -5.18 11.47 5.86
N PHE A 63 -3.94 10.96 5.76
CA PHE A 63 -3.33 10.57 4.50
C PHE A 63 -4.17 9.54 3.73
N PHE A 64 -4.70 8.55 4.42
CA PHE A 64 -5.57 7.55 3.78
C PHE A 64 -6.91 8.14 3.35
N ALA A 65 -7.53 8.97 4.21
CA ALA A 65 -8.80 9.61 3.90
C ALA A 65 -8.71 10.50 2.67
N ALA A 66 -7.63 11.26 2.53
CA ALA A 66 -7.38 12.13 1.39
C ALA A 66 -7.38 11.40 0.04
N GLY A 67 -7.10 10.08 0.02
CA GLY A 67 -7.17 9.27 -1.19
C GLY A 67 -8.58 8.87 -1.62
N GLY A 68 -9.60 9.09 -0.76
CA GLY A 68 -11.01 8.86 -1.06
C GLY A 68 -11.80 10.15 -1.14
N GLN A 69 -13.12 10.05 -1.35
CA GLN A 69 -14.01 11.18 -1.11
C GLN A 69 -13.99 11.50 0.38
N HIS A 70 -13.74 12.75 0.76
CA HIS A 70 -13.53 13.14 2.15
C HIS A 70 -14.16 14.50 2.48
N GLU A 71 -14.43 14.73 3.75
CA GLU A 71 -14.64 16.08 4.30
C GLU A 71 -13.30 16.82 4.30
N LEU A 72 -13.33 18.17 4.34
CA LEU A 72 -12.11 18.98 4.36
C LEU A 72 -11.21 18.56 5.52
N LEU A 73 -10.03 18.08 5.18
CA LEU A 73 -9.00 17.67 6.13
C LEU A 73 -8.07 18.85 6.45
N PRO A 74 -7.41 18.87 7.61
CA PRO A 74 -6.45 19.91 7.94
C PRO A 74 -5.31 20.07 6.93
N SER A 75 -4.97 18.99 6.22
CA SER A 75 -3.92 18.96 5.19
C SER A 75 -4.41 19.32 3.79
N CYS A 76 -5.71 19.50 3.59
CA CYS A 76 -6.23 19.87 2.29
C CYS A 76 -5.74 21.27 1.86
N PRO A 77 -5.46 21.47 0.56
CA PRO A 77 -5.24 22.79 0.02
C PRO A 77 -6.49 23.65 0.18
N PRO A 78 -6.36 25.00 0.18
CA PRO A 78 -7.47 25.93 0.44
C PRO A 78 -8.67 25.79 -0.53
N ASP A 79 -8.41 25.29 -1.74
CA ASP A 79 -9.38 25.08 -2.81
C ASP A 79 -9.91 23.64 -2.91
N CYS A 80 -9.63 22.81 -1.91
CA CYS A 80 -10.10 21.42 -1.89
C CYS A 80 -11.63 21.36 -1.83
N ASP A 81 -12.22 20.58 -2.72
CA ASP A 81 -13.65 20.33 -2.81
C ASP A 81 -14.08 18.99 -2.16
N GLY A 82 -13.16 18.30 -1.49
CA GLY A 82 -13.36 16.97 -0.91
C GLY A 82 -13.19 15.82 -1.91
N SER A 83 -12.79 16.09 -3.14
CA SER A 83 -12.45 15.08 -4.13
C SER A 83 -11.18 14.33 -3.75
N PRO A 84 -11.01 13.06 -4.20
CA PRO A 84 -9.81 12.29 -3.93
C PRO A 84 -8.54 12.96 -4.42
N HIS A 85 -7.58 13.18 -3.52
CA HIS A 85 -6.22 13.56 -3.88
C HIS A 85 -5.48 12.32 -4.38
N ARG A 86 -5.13 12.31 -5.66
CA ARG A 86 -4.46 11.17 -6.29
C ARG A 86 -2.97 11.15 -5.98
N ASP A 87 -2.35 12.31 -5.97
CA ASP A 87 -0.95 12.48 -5.65
C ASP A 87 -0.86 12.91 -4.19
N ARG A 88 -0.22 12.07 -3.39
CA ARG A 88 -0.12 12.29 -1.94
C ARG A 88 1.30 12.08 -1.46
N LEU A 89 1.79 13.03 -0.69
CA LEU A 89 3.12 13.03 -0.11
C LEU A 89 3.07 12.97 1.42
N MET A 90 3.72 11.99 2.03
CA MET A 90 3.99 11.94 3.46
C MET A 90 5.43 12.35 3.73
N LEU A 91 5.61 13.60 4.13
CA LEU A 91 6.87 14.11 4.68
C LEU A 91 6.92 13.85 6.17
N ALA A 92 7.92 13.15 6.64
CA ALA A 92 8.07 12.96 8.08
C ALA A 92 9.46 12.47 8.46
N ALA A 93 9.82 12.60 9.73
CA ALA A 93 11.09 12.13 10.28
C ALA A 93 11.30 10.62 10.05
N ASN A 94 12.56 10.19 10.18
CA ASN A 94 12.90 8.78 10.10
C ASN A 94 12.24 7.98 11.23
N ARG A 95 11.96 6.70 10.99
CA ARG A 95 11.43 5.70 11.94
C ARG A 95 10.00 5.91 12.42
N ILE A 96 9.22 6.79 11.80
CA ILE A 96 7.78 6.93 12.10
C ILE A 96 6.91 5.91 11.34
N GLY A 97 7.51 5.03 10.54
CA GLY A 97 6.79 3.97 9.84
C GLY A 97 6.31 4.32 8.43
N LYS A 98 6.71 5.45 7.81
CA LYS A 98 6.26 5.89 6.47
C LYS A 98 6.20 4.77 5.44
N SER A 99 7.32 4.09 5.23
CA SER A 99 7.43 3.03 4.21
C SER A 99 6.54 1.82 4.51
N GLU A 100 6.31 1.49 5.77
CA GLU A 100 5.55 0.29 6.13
C GLU A 100 4.09 0.58 6.44
N SER A 101 3.84 1.56 7.31
CA SER A 101 2.50 1.82 7.81
C SER A 101 1.69 2.78 6.93
N ILE A 102 2.31 3.40 5.93
CA ILE A 102 1.63 4.24 4.92
C ILE A 102 1.78 3.61 3.54
N GLY A 103 2.91 3.80 2.85
CA GLY A 103 3.07 3.34 1.47
C GLY A 103 2.84 1.84 1.30
N GLY A 104 3.56 1.01 2.07
CA GLY A 104 3.41 -0.45 2.00
C GLY A 104 2.03 -0.95 2.43
N TYR A 105 1.45 -0.33 3.48
CA TYR A 105 0.12 -0.70 3.96
C TYR A 105 -0.96 -0.40 2.92
N GLU A 106 -1.02 0.82 2.41
CA GLU A 106 -2.01 1.22 1.40
C GLU A 106 -1.82 0.43 0.09
N ALA A 107 -0.58 0.30 -0.39
CA ALA A 107 -0.30 -0.52 -1.58
C ALA A 107 -0.78 -1.98 -1.39
N THR A 108 -0.58 -2.56 -0.20
CA THR A 108 -1.08 -3.91 0.09
C THR A 108 -2.61 -3.98 0.08
N LEU A 109 -3.30 -2.97 0.62
CA LEU A 109 -4.76 -2.92 0.58
C LEU A 109 -5.29 -2.90 -0.85
N HIS A 110 -4.69 -2.08 -1.71
CA HIS A 110 -5.08 -1.99 -3.12
C HIS A 110 -4.75 -3.26 -3.91
N LEU A 111 -3.56 -3.84 -3.71
CA LEU A 111 -3.15 -5.09 -4.36
C LEU A 111 -4.04 -6.28 -3.99
N THR A 112 -4.45 -6.36 -2.73
CA THR A 112 -5.21 -7.52 -2.20
C THR A 112 -6.73 -7.30 -2.17
N GLY A 113 -7.20 -6.06 -2.21
CA GLY A 113 -8.60 -5.70 -1.97
C GLY A 113 -9.07 -5.98 -0.54
N ARG A 114 -8.14 -6.19 0.41
CA ARG A 114 -8.45 -6.56 1.81
C ARG A 114 -8.58 -5.34 2.71
N TYR A 115 -9.46 -4.43 2.36
CA TYR A 115 -9.70 -3.20 3.14
C TYR A 115 -10.34 -3.51 4.50
N PRO A 116 -9.82 -2.94 5.61
CA PRO A 116 -10.47 -3.04 6.90
C PRO A 116 -11.81 -2.26 6.90
N ARG A 117 -12.68 -2.55 7.87
CA ARG A 117 -14.00 -1.90 7.93
C ARG A 117 -13.93 -0.38 8.09
N TRP A 118 -12.92 0.09 8.79
CA TRP A 118 -12.70 1.51 9.07
C TRP A 118 -12.06 2.28 7.89
N TRP A 119 -11.65 1.59 6.83
CA TRP A 119 -10.97 2.23 5.71
C TRP A 119 -11.86 3.23 4.99
N VAL A 120 -11.43 4.50 4.96
CA VAL A 120 -12.15 5.63 4.36
C VAL A 120 -11.51 6.14 3.07
N GLY A 121 -10.29 5.68 2.75
CA GLY A 121 -9.59 6.04 1.52
C GLY A 121 -10.15 5.36 0.26
N HIS A 122 -9.46 5.54 -0.85
CA HIS A 122 -9.82 4.90 -2.12
C HIS A 122 -9.90 3.37 -1.99
N ARG A 123 -10.79 2.76 -2.78
CA ARG A 123 -10.93 1.29 -2.87
C ARG A 123 -10.89 0.85 -4.32
N CYS A 124 -9.90 0.06 -4.68
CA CYS A 124 -9.87 -0.60 -5.98
C CYS A 124 -10.91 -1.72 -6.01
N ALA A 125 -11.78 -1.71 -7.01
CA ALA A 125 -12.84 -2.72 -7.16
C ALA A 125 -12.31 -4.07 -7.68
N GLY A 126 -11.17 -4.06 -8.37
CA GLY A 126 -10.55 -5.22 -9.00
C GLY A 126 -9.03 -5.23 -8.85
N PRO A 127 -8.36 -6.21 -9.48
CA PRO A 127 -6.91 -6.28 -9.56
C PRO A 127 -6.32 -5.03 -10.20
N ILE A 128 -5.12 -4.65 -9.77
CA ILE A 128 -4.42 -3.44 -10.21
C ILE A 128 -3.01 -3.75 -10.73
N SER A 129 -2.50 -2.85 -11.57
CA SER A 129 -1.09 -2.73 -11.91
C SER A 129 -0.42 -1.70 -11.00
N CYS A 130 0.68 -2.08 -10.37
CA CYS A 130 1.34 -1.25 -9.38
C CYS A 130 2.87 -1.25 -9.59
N TRP A 131 3.50 -0.11 -9.35
CA TRP A 131 4.95 -0.05 -9.12
C TRP A 131 5.24 0.39 -7.69
N ALA A 132 6.28 -0.22 -7.11
CA ALA A 132 6.89 0.27 -5.89
C ALA A 132 8.40 0.45 -6.12
N ALA A 133 8.91 1.63 -5.80
CA ALA A 133 10.30 1.98 -6.10
C ALA A 133 10.99 2.61 -4.89
N GLY A 134 12.29 2.28 -4.75
CA GLY A 134 13.19 2.89 -3.79
C GLY A 134 14.43 3.47 -4.47
N LYS A 135 15.34 4.02 -3.68
CA LYS A 135 16.53 4.71 -4.17
C LYS A 135 17.45 3.79 -4.99
N SER A 136 17.72 2.58 -4.47
CA SER A 136 18.57 1.57 -5.12
C SER A 136 17.87 0.21 -5.19
N ASN A 137 18.44 -0.71 -5.97
CA ASN A 137 17.95 -2.09 -6.01
C ASN A 137 18.06 -2.77 -4.64
N GLU A 138 19.12 -2.49 -3.88
CA GLU A 138 19.32 -3.00 -2.53
C GLU A 138 18.24 -2.46 -1.58
N SER A 139 18.00 -1.14 -1.57
CA SER A 139 16.96 -0.55 -0.72
C SER A 139 15.56 -1.05 -1.10
N THR A 140 15.28 -1.23 -2.38
CA THR A 140 14.03 -1.83 -2.87
C THR A 140 13.87 -3.26 -2.38
N ARG A 141 14.94 -4.09 -2.43
CA ARG A 141 14.93 -5.47 -1.92
C ARG A 141 14.79 -5.51 -0.41
N ASP A 142 15.62 -4.80 0.32
CA ASP A 142 15.80 -4.96 1.76
C ASP A 142 14.74 -4.20 2.57
N ILE A 143 14.11 -3.18 1.97
CA ILE A 143 13.06 -2.38 2.61
C ILE A 143 11.69 -2.69 2.01
N ILE A 144 11.45 -2.32 0.75
CA ILE A 144 10.13 -2.41 0.13
C ILE A 144 9.68 -3.87 0.01
N GLN A 145 10.46 -4.68 -0.67
CA GLN A 145 10.17 -6.10 -0.88
C GLN A 145 10.03 -6.86 0.44
N ALA A 146 10.96 -6.63 1.38
CA ALA A 146 10.93 -7.30 2.68
C ALA A 146 9.70 -6.91 3.51
N LYS A 147 9.27 -5.65 3.49
CA LYS A 147 8.06 -5.18 4.18
C LYS A 147 6.79 -5.73 3.55
N LEU A 148 6.71 -5.77 2.22
CA LEU A 148 5.53 -6.27 1.51
C LEU A 148 5.42 -7.79 1.58
N PHE A 149 6.49 -8.55 1.33
CA PHE A 149 6.42 -9.99 1.11
C PHE A 149 7.17 -10.83 2.13
N GLY A 150 8.00 -10.21 2.96
CA GLY A 150 8.88 -10.90 3.91
C GLY A 150 10.14 -11.45 3.25
N LYS A 151 10.73 -12.48 3.89
CA LYS A 151 11.98 -13.08 3.44
C LYS A 151 11.77 -13.98 2.22
N VAL A 152 12.78 -14.07 1.35
CA VAL A 152 12.82 -15.07 0.29
C VAL A 152 12.83 -16.47 0.90
N SER A 153 12.05 -17.36 0.35
CA SER A 153 11.88 -18.75 0.80
C SER A 153 11.72 -19.69 -0.40
N TRP A 154 11.72 -21.00 -0.14
CA TRP A 154 11.53 -22.02 -1.16
C TRP A 154 10.28 -22.84 -0.84
N ARG A 155 9.44 -23.08 -1.82
CA ARG A 155 8.26 -23.95 -1.72
C ARG A 155 8.21 -24.85 -2.94
N SER A 156 8.14 -26.16 -2.68
CA SER A 156 8.07 -27.16 -3.79
C SER A 156 9.14 -26.95 -4.86
N ARG A 157 10.37 -26.60 -4.46
CA ARG A 157 11.52 -26.26 -5.31
C ARG A 157 11.41 -24.92 -6.06
N GLU A 158 10.35 -24.17 -5.87
CA GLU A 158 10.19 -22.82 -6.44
C GLU A 158 10.61 -21.76 -5.43
N LYS A 159 11.36 -20.78 -5.89
CA LYS A 159 11.78 -19.62 -5.12
C LYS A 159 10.61 -18.65 -5.02
N THR A 160 10.24 -18.29 -3.81
CA THR A 160 9.10 -17.41 -3.49
C THR A 160 9.37 -16.62 -2.22
N PHE A 161 8.33 -16.10 -1.56
CA PHE A 161 8.41 -15.37 -0.31
C PHE A 161 7.77 -16.11 0.85
N SER A 162 8.23 -15.82 2.07
CA SER A 162 7.68 -16.37 3.31
C SER A 162 6.24 -15.92 3.59
N GLY A 163 5.85 -14.74 3.07
CA GLY A 163 4.57 -14.11 3.38
C GLY A 163 4.50 -13.58 4.83
N THR A 164 5.64 -13.30 5.43
CA THR A 164 5.72 -12.65 6.77
C THR A 164 5.66 -11.14 6.69
N GLY A 165 5.54 -10.58 5.47
CA GLY A 165 5.31 -9.16 5.21
C GLY A 165 3.83 -8.78 5.34
N LEU A 166 3.49 -7.63 4.75
CA LEU A 166 2.11 -7.11 4.74
C LEU A 166 1.19 -7.95 3.85
N VAL A 167 1.68 -8.41 2.69
CA VAL A 167 0.90 -9.28 1.80
C VAL A 167 0.81 -10.68 2.40
N PRO A 168 -0.40 -11.18 2.67
CA PRO A 168 -0.60 -12.53 3.20
C PRO A 168 -0.02 -13.59 2.25
N ARG A 169 0.58 -14.63 2.83
CA ARG A 169 1.23 -15.70 2.06
C ARG A 169 0.32 -16.35 1.01
N GLU A 170 -0.93 -16.54 1.36
CA GLU A 170 -1.94 -17.13 0.50
C GLU A 170 -2.32 -16.27 -0.72
N ASP A 171 -1.97 -14.99 -0.69
CA ASP A 171 -2.22 -14.05 -1.76
C ASP A 171 -0.99 -13.84 -2.66
N ILE A 172 0.17 -14.39 -2.30
CA ILE A 172 1.38 -14.34 -3.14
C ILE A 172 1.28 -15.41 -4.24
N GLY A 173 1.30 -14.96 -5.48
CA GLY A 173 1.26 -15.79 -6.68
C GLY A 173 2.63 -16.02 -7.30
N SER A 174 2.71 -15.97 -8.63
CA SER A 174 3.95 -16.11 -9.39
C SER A 174 4.90 -14.93 -9.13
N VAL A 175 6.19 -15.24 -9.14
CA VAL A 175 7.26 -14.27 -8.92
C VAL A 175 8.26 -14.37 -10.07
N THR A 176 8.51 -13.28 -10.77
CA THR A 176 9.66 -13.17 -11.66
C THR A 176 10.81 -12.50 -10.92
N TRP A 177 12.03 -12.95 -11.19
CA TRP A 177 13.20 -12.48 -10.46
C TRP A 177 14.08 -11.61 -11.36
N LYS A 178 14.59 -10.52 -10.82
CA LYS A 178 15.44 -9.58 -11.54
C LYS A 178 16.77 -10.24 -11.91
N ARG A 179 17.18 -10.10 -13.16
CA ARG A 179 18.46 -10.64 -13.64
C ARG A 179 19.62 -9.80 -13.05
N GLY A 180 20.67 -10.48 -12.62
CA GLY A 180 21.87 -9.83 -12.10
C GLY A 180 21.78 -9.34 -10.66
N ILE A 181 20.59 -9.39 -10.01
CA ILE A 181 20.43 -8.95 -8.63
C ILE A 181 19.84 -10.08 -7.79
N ALA A 182 20.66 -10.59 -6.88
CA ALA A 182 20.26 -11.72 -6.04
C ALA A 182 19.06 -11.37 -5.16
N ASN A 183 18.05 -12.25 -5.17
CA ASN A 183 16.88 -12.18 -4.29
C ASN A 183 15.98 -10.94 -4.45
N LEU A 184 16.15 -10.14 -5.49
CA LEU A 184 15.22 -9.09 -5.86
C LEU A 184 14.22 -9.63 -6.88
N ALA A 185 12.94 -9.52 -6.59
CA ALA A 185 11.89 -9.79 -7.55
C ALA A 185 11.78 -8.63 -8.56
N ASP A 186 11.42 -8.94 -9.77
CA ASP A 186 11.08 -7.97 -10.80
C ASP A 186 9.58 -7.66 -10.75
N THR A 187 8.75 -8.72 -10.81
CA THR A 187 7.30 -8.60 -10.75
C THR A 187 6.73 -9.71 -9.87
N ILE A 188 5.73 -9.40 -9.08
CA ILE A 188 5.03 -10.34 -8.23
C ILE A 188 3.52 -10.24 -8.50
N ALA A 189 2.88 -11.39 -8.73
CA ALA A 189 1.43 -11.49 -8.79
C ALA A 189 0.85 -11.57 -7.37
N VAL A 190 -0.16 -10.76 -7.09
CA VAL A 190 -0.86 -10.73 -5.80
C VAL A 190 -2.34 -10.98 -6.02
N ARG A 191 -2.92 -11.96 -5.33
CA ARG A 191 -4.33 -12.29 -5.46
C ARG A 191 -5.21 -11.18 -4.89
N HIS A 192 -6.09 -10.66 -5.72
CA HIS A 192 -7.10 -9.69 -5.30
C HIS A 192 -8.36 -10.42 -4.80
N ARG A 193 -9.00 -9.87 -3.76
CA ARG A 193 -10.20 -10.47 -3.13
C ARG A 193 -11.39 -10.59 -4.07
N SER A 194 -11.53 -9.71 -5.06
CA SER A 194 -12.61 -9.76 -6.05
C SER A 194 -12.44 -10.90 -7.06
N GLY A 195 -11.29 -11.55 -7.09
CA GLY A 195 -10.83 -12.50 -8.10
C GLY A 195 -9.77 -11.89 -9.01
N GLY A 196 -8.98 -12.74 -9.65
CA GLY A 196 -7.85 -12.29 -10.50
C GLY A 196 -6.59 -11.94 -9.72
N TRP A 197 -5.63 -11.35 -10.40
CA TRP A 197 -4.28 -11.11 -9.93
C TRP A 197 -3.85 -9.67 -10.21
N SER A 198 -3.58 -8.92 -9.15
CA SER A 198 -2.82 -7.68 -9.24
C SER A 198 -1.36 -7.97 -9.57
N GLN A 199 -0.68 -7.03 -10.19
CA GLN A 199 0.74 -7.12 -10.51
C GLN A 199 1.48 -5.99 -9.79
N ILE A 200 2.60 -6.31 -9.14
CA ILE A 200 3.49 -5.29 -8.61
C ILE A 200 4.89 -5.45 -9.18
N GLY A 201 5.38 -4.41 -9.85
CA GLY A 201 6.76 -4.29 -10.32
C GLY A 201 7.63 -3.58 -9.29
N LEU A 202 8.81 -4.14 -8.99
CA LEU A 202 9.77 -3.53 -8.08
C LEU A 202 10.86 -2.82 -8.89
N LYS A 203 10.99 -1.50 -8.67
CA LYS A 203 11.89 -0.63 -9.42
C LYS A 203 12.84 0.11 -8.49
N SER A 204 13.87 0.75 -9.06
CA SER A 204 14.75 1.65 -8.32
C SER A 204 15.09 2.88 -9.15
N TYR A 205 15.30 4.02 -8.48
CA TYR A 205 15.62 5.28 -9.16
C TYR A 205 16.97 5.24 -9.86
N GLU A 206 17.94 4.46 -9.37
CA GLU A 206 19.23 4.28 -10.02
C GLU A 206 19.16 3.68 -11.42
N GLN A 207 18.04 3.03 -11.77
CA GLN A 207 17.78 2.54 -13.11
C GLN A 207 17.43 3.65 -14.11
N GLY A 208 17.23 4.86 -13.61
CA GLY A 208 16.86 6.04 -14.38
C GLY A 208 15.42 6.04 -14.88
N ARG A 209 14.99 7.18 -15.41
CA ARG A 209 13.64 7.44 -15.94
C ARG A 209 13.15 6.37 -16.90
N GLY A 210 14.02 5.91 -17.83
CA GLY A 210 13.64 4.92 -18.84
C GLY A 210 13.09 3.61 -18.28
N SER A 211 13.43 3.26 -17.03
CA SER A 211 12.86 2.08 -16.38
C SER A 211 11.39 2.25 -15.98
N PHE A 212 10.90 3.48 -15.92
CA PHE A 212 9.52 3.82 -15.60
C PHE A 212 8.68 4.14 -16.85
N GLU A 213 9.25 4.01 -18.03
CA GLU A 213 8.52 4.15 -19.28
C GLU A 213 7.74 2.87 -19.63
N GLY A 214 6.71 3.01 -20.45
CA GLY A 214 5.99 1.91 -21.13
C GLY A 214 4.57 1.68 -20.62
N THR A 215 4.36 0.98 -19.53
CA THR A 215 3.03 0.50 -19.13
C THR A 215 2.27 1.47 -18.23
N GLU A 216 0.96 1.53 -18.40
CA GLU A 216 0.04 2.24 -17.50
C GLU A 216 0.00 1.58 -16.13
N GLN A 217 -0.17 2.38 -15.08
CA GLN A 217 -0.26 1.92 -13.70
C GLN A 217 -1.52 2.48 -13.03
N ASP A 218 -2.10 1.69 -12.12
CA ASP A 218 -3.20 2.14 -11.26
C ASP A 218 -2.67 2.73 -9.96
N LEU A 219 -1.47 2.31 -9.55
CA LEU A 219 -0.81 2.78 -8.35
C LEU A 219 0.70 2.84 -8.55
N VAL A 220 1.31 3.93 -8.13
CA VAL A 220 2.77 4.01 -7.98
C VAL A 220 3.09 4.44 -6.55
N TRP A 221 3.96 3.68 -5.89
CA TRP A 221 4.50 4.03 -4.58
C TRP A 221 6.00 4.28 -4.70
N LEU A 222 6.40 5.53 -4.42
CA LEU A 222 7.79 5.98 -4.40
C LEU A 222 8.23 6.13 -2.93
N ASP A 223 9.09 5.21 -2.48
CA ASP A 223 9.68 5.25 -1.13
C ASP A 223 11.07 5.91 -1.21
N GLU A 224 11.31 6.85 -0.34
CA GLU A 224 12.37 7.85 -0.45
C GLU A 224 12.14 8.83 -1.60
N GLU A 225 12.92 9.93 -1.59
CA GLU A 225 12.75 11.02 -2.53
C GLU A 225 13.25 10.66 -3.92
N PRO A 226 12.40 10.67 -4.97
CA PRO A 226 12.81 10.43 -6.34
C PRO A 226 13.42 11.69 -6.97
N GLY A 227 14.16 11.53 -8.07
CA GLY A 227 14.43 12.63 -9.00
C GLY A 227 13.15 13.15 -9.63
N ILE A 228 13.12 14.43 -10.00
CA ILE A 228 11.94 15.05 -10.63
C ILE A 228 11.56 14.34 -11.94
N ASP A 229 12.52 13.87 -12.70
CA ASP A 229 12.33 13.15 -13.96
C ASP A 229 11.59 11.80 -13.77
N VAL A 230 11.87 11.08 -12.68
CA VAL A 230 11.17 9.84 -12.30
C VAL A 230 9.76 10.16 -11.80
N TYR A 231 9.62 11.22 -10.99
CA TYR A 231 8.32 11.67 -10.49
C TYR A 231 7.35 12.02 -11.64
N GLU A 232 7.80 12.88 -12.57
CA GLU A 232 7.03 13.28 -13.75
C GLU A 232 6.64 12.07 -14.62
N GLU A 233 7.57 11.16 -14.86
CA GLU A 233 7.31 9.96 -15.65
C GLU A 233 6.25 9.06 -14.99
N CYS A 234 6.32 8.87 -13.66
CA CYS A 234 5.32 8.13 -12.91
C CYS A 234 3.93 8.80 -13.02
N GLY A 235 3.86 10.13 -12.97
CA GLY A 235 2.63 10.89 -13.18
C GLY A 235 2.01 10.59 -14.54
N ILE A 236 2.83 10.56 -15.61
CA ILE A 236 2.36 10.22 -16.97
C ILE A 236 1.76 8.80 -17.01
N ARG A 237 2.36 7.82 -16.31
CA ARG A 237 1.85 6.43 -16.30
C ARG A 237 0.51 6.27 -15.56
N LEU A 238 0.16 7.22 -14.70
CA LEU A 238 -1.08 7.22 -13.93
C LEU A 238 -2.22 7.99 -14.59
N MET A 239 -1.94 8.79 -15.63
CA MET A 239 -2.93 9.68 -16.24
C MET A 239 -4.12 8.93 -16.85
N THR A 240 -3.88 7.89 -17.61
CA THR A 240 -4.93 7.14 -18.34
C THR A 240 -5.84 6.36 -17.39
N SER A 241 -5.24 5.68 -16.42
CA SER A 241 -5.96 4.89 -15.41
C SER A 241 -6.61 5.75 -14.34
N ARG A 242 -6.28 7.06 -14.30
CA ARG A 242 -6.57 7.94 -13.18
C ARG A 242 -6.07 7.35 -11.84
N GLY A 243 -4.88 6.76 -11.87
CA GLY A 243 -4.26 6.07 -10.75
C GLY A 243 -3.83 7.00 -9.61
N HIS A 244 -3.22 6.41 -8.59
CA HIS A 244 -2.72 7.11 -7.41
C HIS A 244 -1.20 7.08 -7.34
N LEU A 245 -0.60 8.20 -6.95
CA LEU A 245 0.82 8.35 -6.66
C LEU A 245 1.01 8.57 -5.15
N LEU A 246 1.73 7.67 -4.52
CA LEU A 246 2.07 7.75 -3.10
C LEU A 246 3.56 8.01 -2.95
N LEU A 247 3.92 9.06 -2.23
CA LEU A 247 5.31 9.37 -1.88
C LEU A 247 5.49 9.30 -0.36
N THR A 248 6.54 8.63 0.07
CA THR A 248 6.86 8.46 1.49
C THR A 248 8.34 8.69 1.72
N PHE A 249 8.74 9.91 2.13
CA PHE A 249 10.15 10.19 2.36
C PHE A 249 10.42 11.19 3.48
N THR A 250 11.69 11.32 3.84
CA THR A 250 12.19 12.36 4.72
C THR A 250 12.92 13.38 3.85
N PRO A 251 12.60 14.67 3.91
CA PRO A 251 13.21 15.68 3.05
C PRO A 251 14.64 15.98 3.51
N ILE A 252 15.58 15.07 3.21
CA ILE A 252 16.99 15.19 3.63
C ILE A 252 17.68 16.31 2.85
N GLU A 253 17.31 16.49 1.60
CA GLU A 253 17.86 17.51 0.71
C GLU A 253 17.13 18.87 0.84
N GLY A 254 16.20 18.98 1.80
CA GLY A 254 15.40 20.20 2.01
C GLY A 254 14.25 20.29 1.02
N MET A 255 14.06 21.49 0.44
CA MET A 255 12.95 21.78 -0.47
C MET A 255 13.35 21.48 -1.90
N SER A 256 13.28 20.22 -2.27
CA SER A 256 13.53 19.76 -3.63
C SER A 256 12.41 20.18 -4.60
N LYS A 257 12.64 20.02 -5.90
CA LYS A 257 11.60 20.24 -6.92
C LYS A 257 10.37 19.39 -6.68
N VAL A 258 10.54 18.11 -6.28
CA VAL A 258 9.42 17.22 -5.99
C VAL A 258 8.62 17.72 -4.81
N VAL A 259 9.26 18.19 -3.73
CA VAL A 259 8.55 18.78 -2.60
C VAL A 259 7.77 20.02 -3.03
N LEU A 260 8.37 20.87 -3.87
CA LEU A 260 7.74 22.11 -4.35
C LEU A 260 6.46 21.84 -5.18
N GLU A 261 6.36 20.71 -5.87
CA GLU A 261 5.12 20.32 -6.61
C GLU A 261 3.90 20.14 -5.70
N PHE A 262 4.14 19.78 -4.42
CA PHE A 262 3.07 19.62 -3.43
C PHE A 262 2.77 20.92 -2.66
N LEU A 263 3.50 22.01 -2.96
CA LEU A 263 3.33 23.30 -2.30
C LEU A 263 2.39 24.22 -3.10
N PRO A 264 1.39 24.90 -2.48
CA PRO A 264 0.60 25.91 -3.18
C PRO A 264 1.48 26.99 -3.80
N GLY A 265 1.34 27.17 -5.12
CA GLY A 265 2.19 28.12 -5.86
C GLY A 265 3.66 27.74 -5.98
N GLY A 266 4.04 26.48 -5.65
CA GLY A 266 5.42 25.98 -5.77
C GLY A 266 6.45 26.70 -4.91
N SER A 267 6.02 27.40 -3.86
CA SER A 267 6.89 28.18 -2.99
C SER A 267 6.53 28.04 -1.52
N LEU A 268 7.53 28.26 -0.65
CA LEU A 268 7.29 28.27 0.80
C LEU A 268 6.61 29.58 1.22
N PRO A 269 5.70 29.53 2.21
CA PRO A 269 5.18 30.71 2.86
C PRO A 269 6.31 31.57 3.47
N ASP A 270 6.13 32.86 3.47
CA ASP A 270 7.16 33.83 3.99
C ASP A 270 7.32 33.74 5.51
N ARG A 271 6.26 33.41 6.25
CA ARG A 271 6.28 33.32 7.71
C ARG A 271 6.52 31.89 8.19
N PHE A 272 7.26 31.74 9.27
CA PHE A 272 7.59 30.42 9.84
C PHE A 272 6.35 29.67 10.32
N GLU A 273 5.39 30.35 10.92
CA GLU A 273 4.11 29.75 11.37
C GLU A 273 3.27 29.29 10.19
N GLU A 274 3.22 30.09 9.13
CA GLU A 274 2.58 29.71 7.87
C GLU A 274 3.30 28.51 7.22
N ARG A 275 4.63 28.46 7.30
CA ARG A 275 5.42 27.31 6.87
C ARG A 275 5.09 26.05 7.67
N SER A 276 4.97 26.18 9.00
CA SER A 276 4.65 25.06 9.88
C SER A 276 3.26 24.50 9.58
N ASP A 277 2.26 25.36 9.51
CA ASP A 277 0.90 24.99 9.14
C ASP A 277 0.83 24.41 7.72
N TRP A 278 1.63 24.99 6.84
CA TRP A 278 1.62 24.64 5.46
C TRP A 278 2.34 23.32 5.19
N LEU A 279 3.50 23.06 5.80
CA LEU A 279 4.16 21.74 5.78
C LEU A 279 3.26 20.66 6.38
N MET A 280 2.45 21.00 7.37
CA MET A 280 1.45 20.08 7.91
C MET A 280 0.26 19.87 6.96
N LYS A 281 -0.11 20.82 6.15
CA LYS A 281 -1.15 20.72 5.11
C LYS A 281 -0.66 19.96 3.87
N ALA A 282 0.62 20.05 3.51
CA ALA A 282 1.22 19.28 2.41
C ALA A 282 1.43 17.80 2.73
N VAL A 283 1.21 17.39 3.96
CA VAL A 283 1.38 16.01 4.46
C VAL A 283 0.09 15.19 4.33
N ALA A 284 -0.81 15.52 3.43
CA ALA A 284 -2.01 14.72 3.17
C ALA A 284 -1.89 13.76 2.00
#